data_5912608207aec7d0d3b1c7cc06d3ab43
#
_entry.id   5912608207aec7d0d3b1c7cc06d3ab43
#
_cell.length_a   1.000
_cell.length_b   1.000
_cell.length_c   1.000
_cell.angle_alpha   90.00
_cell.angle_beta   90.00
_cell.angle_gamma   90.00
#
_symmetry.space_group_name_H-M   'P 1'
#
loop_
_entity.id
_entity.type
_entity.pdbx_description
1 polymer ?
#
loop_
_entity_poly.entity_id
_entity_poly.type
_entity_poly.pdbx_seq_one_letter_code
_entity_poly.pdbx_strand_id
1 'polypeptide(L)'
;MKFSRLAGSLISGWLLLSVVAGCGSSDTKTGSATETTAPATTSAPQTAATSTKKTILFYGNSLTAGYGVEPTQAFPALVGKKIDSVGLGYTVVNAGLSGETTAGGKSRIGWVLRKPVDVFVLELGGNDGLRGLPLSATRQNLQAIIDTVRAKSPQAQIVLAGMQIPPNMGTAYTKEFRELYKQLADKNKLVLIPFLLENVGGIPKLNQPDGIHPNVTGHRIVANTVWQVIQPIL
;
A
#
# COMPACT_ATOMS: atom_id res chain seq x y z
N MET A 1 52.82 4.27 12.93
CA MET A 1 53.20 3.76 14.28
C MET A 1 52.07 2.91 14.82
N LYS A 2 52.44 1.69 15.08
CA LYS A 2 51.91 0.63 15.97
C LYS A 2 50.46 0.12 15.81
N PHE A 3 50.46 -1.09 15.34
CA PHE A 3 49.50 -2.19 15.45
C PHE A 3 48.98 -2.43 16.87
N SER A 4 47.75 -2.90 17.01
CA SER A 4 47.44 -3.95 17.97
C SER A 4 46.26 -4.79 17.50
N ARG A 5 46.53 -6.08 17.31
CA ARG A 5 45.58 -7.20 17.13
C ARG A 5 45.35 -7.86 18.49
N LEU A 6 44.15 -8.38 18.76
CA LEU A 6 43.85 -9.53 19.64
C LEU A 6 42.52 -10.07 19.18
N ALA A 7 42.35 -11.21 18.57
CA ALA A 7 42.47 -12.60 18.95
C ALA A 7 41.48 -13.06 20.04
N GLY A 8 40.41 -13.76 19.64
CA GLY A 8 40.14 -15.15 19.98
C GLY A 8 39.17 -15.40 21.14
N SER A 9 38.07 -16.08 20.91
CA SER A 9 37.78 -17.33 21.63
C SER A 9 36.57 -18.06 21.07
N LEU A 10 36.78 -19.29 20.66
CA LEU A 10 35.83 -20.37 20.39
C LEU A 10 35.37 -20.97 21.71
N ILE A 11 34.09 -21.28 21.88
CA ILE A 11 33.63 -22.35 22.78
C ILE A 11 32.52 -23.14 22.09
N SER A 12 32.87 -24.44 21.96
CA SER A 12 32.09 -25.59 21.49
C SER A 12 31.04 -26.07 22.49
N GLY A 13 30.02 -26.75 21.97
CA GLY A 13 29.48 -27.99 22.53
C GLY A 13 28.19 -27.85 23.34
N TRP A 14 27.14 -28.52 22.96
CA TRP A 14 26.74 -29.84 23.48
C TRP A 14 25.41 -30.31 22.86
N LEU A 15 25.51 -31.48 22.34
CA LEU A 15 24.47 -32.37 21.84
C LEU A 15 23.73 -33.02 23.01
N LEU A 16 22.39 -33.09 22.99
CA LEU A 16 21.66 -34.09 23.77
C LEU A 16 20.44 -34.59 22.99
N LEU A 17 20.55 -35.82 22.60
CA LEU A 17 19.56 -36.72 21.99
C LEU A 17 18.73 -37.34 23.11
N SER A 18 17.42 -37.37 23.01
CA SER A 18 16.56 -38.24 23.82
C SER A 18 15.41 -38.79 22.99
N VAL A 19 15.53 -40.07 22.68
CA VAL A 19 14.50 -40.95 22.11
C VAL A 19 13.71 -41.55 23.27
N VAL A 20 12.39 -41.52 23.20
CA VAL A 20 11.54 -42.46 23.98
C VAL A 20 10.45 -43.00 23.06
N ALA A 21 10.54 -44.27 22.79
CA ALA A 21 9.51 -45.12 22.19
C ALA A 21 8.56 -45.64 23.30
N GLY A 22 7.28 -45.74 22.97
CA GLY A 22 6.26 -46.37 23.82
C GLY A 22 5.18 -46.98 22.96
N CYS A 23 5.27 -48.29 22.72
CA CYS A 23 4.16 -49.14 22.21
C CYS A 23 3.19 -49.49 23.33
N GLY A 24 1.92 -49.63 23.00
CA GLY A 24 0.89 -50.24 23.86
C GLY A 24 -0.30 -50.68 23.03
N SER A 25 -0.49 -51.98 22.93
CA SER A 25 -1.46 -52.73 22.14
C SER A 25 -2.77 -53.03 22.91
N SER A 26 -3.81 -53.42 22.13
CA SER A 26 -4.94 -54.29 22.41
C SER A 26 -6.05 -53.74 23.34
N ASP A 27 -7.37 -53.82 23.02
CA ASP A 27 -8.14 -55.06 22.81
C ASP A 27 -9.50 -54.82 22.15
N THR A 28 -9.94 -55.85 21.48
CA THR A 28 -11.17 -56.15 20.77
C THR A 28 -12.41 -56.17 21.67
N LYS A 29 -13.55 -55.61 21.19
CA LYS A 29 -14.86 -56.20 21.49
C LYS A 29 -15.86 -55.95 20.36
N THR A 30 -16.31 -57.07 19.83
CA THR A 30 -17.39 -57.30 18.89
C THR A 30 -18.75 -56.91 19.49
N GLY A 31 -19.56 -56.22 18.73
CA GLY A 31 -20.98 -55.99 19.04
C GLY A 31 -21.76 -55.76 17.75
N SER A 32 -22.48 -56.81 17.31
CA SER A 32 -23.41 -56.81 16.18
C SER A 32 -24.70 -56.09 16.56
N ALA A 33 -25.19 -55.20 15.70
CA ALA A 33 -26.62 -54.86 15.59
C ALA A 33 -26.93 -54.08 14.31
N THR A 34 -27.62 -54.75 13.42
CA THR A 34 -28.76 -54.36 12.59
C THR A 34 -28.68 -53.08 11.75
N GLU A 35 -28.60 -53.30 10.45
CA GLU A 35 -28.88 -52.35 9.38
C GLU A 35 -30.26 -51.73 9.47
N THR A 36 -30.34 -50.40 9.41
CA THR A 36 -31.51 -49.66 8.97
C THR A 36 -31.07 -48.70 7.89
N THR A 37 -31.39 -49.04 6.64
CA THR A 37 -31.18 -48.24 5.43
C THR A 37 -32.12 -47.05 5.47
N ALA A 38 -31.55 -45.83 5.56
CA ALA A 38 -32.22 -44.60 5.19
C ALA A 38 -31.50 -43.99 3.93
N PRO A 39 -32.25 -43.41 2.99
CA PRO A 39 -31.68 -42.99 1.70
C PRO A 39 -30.70 -41.81 1.88
N ALA A 40 -29.47 -41.98 1.40
CA ALA A 40 -28.46 -40.94 1.34
C ALA A 40 -28.87 -39.86 0.34
N THR A 41 -29.29 -38.72 0.85
CA THR A 41 -29.40 -37.49 0.06
C THR A 41 -27.98 -37.02 -0.23
N THR A 42 -27.52 -37.24 -1.45
CA THR A 42 -26.25 -36.78 -1.95
C THR A 42 -26.32 -35.25 -2.12
N SER A 43 -26.01 -34.52 -1.08
CA SER A 43 -25.70 -33.09 -1.21
C SER A 43 -24.35 -32.97 -1.90
N ALA A 44 -24.38 -32.54 -3.16
CA ALA A 44 -23.18 -32.14 -3.89
C ALA A 44 -22.37 -31.13 -3.08
N PRO A 45 -21.04 -31.23 -2.99
CA PRO A 45 -20.23 -30.22 -2.34
C PRO A 45 -20.37 -28.92 -3.15
N GLN A 46 -21.07 -27.96 -2.56
CA GLN A 46 -21.05 -26.58 -3.02
C GLN A 46 -19.62 -26.06 -2.82
N THR A 47 -18.80 -26.13 -3.86
CA THR A 47 -17.53 -25.40 -3.91
C THR A 47 -17.87 -23.92 -3.80
N ALA A 48 -17.83 -23.40 -2.59
CA ALA A 48 -17.77 -21.96 -2.36
C ALA A 48 -16.56 -21.44 -3.13
N ALA A 49 -16.80 -20.80 -4.27
CA ALA A 49 -15.78 -20.04 -4.98
C ALA A 49 -15.27 -18.99 -3.99
N THR A 50 -14.08 -19.20 -3.45
CA THR A 50 -13.36 -18.17 -2.69
C THR A 50 -13.06 -17.06 -3.67
N SER A 51 -13.95 -16.08 -3.76
CA SER A 51 -13.69 -14.87 -4.53
C SER A 51 -12.48 -14.20 -3.88
N THR A 52 -11.33 -14.31 -4.52
CA THR A 52 -10.13 -13.60 -4.08
C THR A 52 -10.41 -12.11 -4.16
N LYS A 53 -10.42 -11.44 -2.99
CA LYS A 53 -10.62 -9.98 -2.95
C LYS A 53 -9.57 -9.31 -3.81
N LYS A 54 -9.99 -8.35 -4.63
CA LYS A 54 -9.10 -7.48 -5.37
C LYS A 54 -8.25 -6.63 -4.43
N THR A 55 -7.13 -6.10 -4.88
CA THR A 55 -6.21 -5.31 -4.06
C THR A 55 -6.06 -3.90 -4.59
N ILE A 56 -6.25 -2.92 -3.70
CA ILE A 56 -5.87 -1.52 -3.93
C ILE A 56 -4.62 -1.23 -3.12
N LEU A 57 -3.53 -0.83 -3.77
CA LEU A 57 -2.29 -0.43 -3.14
C LEU A 57 -2.12 1.09 -3.21
N PHE A 58 -2.07 1.75 -2.06
CA PHE A 58 -1.68 3.15 -1.92
C PHE A 58 -0.18 3.24 -1.72
N TYR A 59 0.51 3.84 -2.66
CA TYR A 59 1.97 3.98 -2.67
C TYR A 59 2.35 5.44 -2.63
N GLY A 60 2.97 5.88 -1.53
CA GLY A 60 3.22 7.30 -1.32
C GLY A 60 4.14 7.61 -0.16
N ASN A 61 4.13 8.87 0.23
CA ASN A 61 4.97 9.41 1.30
C ASN A 61 4.22 9.48 2.65
N SER A 62 4.48 10.53 3.45
CA SER A 62 3.86 10.78 4.75
C SER A 62 2.36 11.02 4.68
N LEU A 63 1.84 11.56 3.58
CA LEU A 63 0.40 11.78 3.39
C LEU A 63 -0.33 10.44 3.29
N THR A 64 0.21 9.52 2.50
CA THR A 64 -0.30 8.15 2.37
C THR A 64 -0.11 7.35 3.66
N ALA A 65 1.07 7.45 4.29
CA ALA A 65 1.35 6.78 5.57
C ALA A 65 0.40 7.21 6.70
N GLY A 66 -0.13 8.43 6.64
CA GLY A 66 -0.94 9.00 7.72
C GLY A 66 -0.08 9.53 8.86
N TYR A 67 0.99 10.27 8.51
CA TYR A 67 1.88 10.87 9.52
C TYR A 67 1.09 11.69 10.53
N GLY A 68 1.33 11.44 11.82
CA GLY A 68 0.73 12.18 12.95
C GLY A 68 -0.75 11.86 13.23
N VAL A 69 -1.33 10.84 12.57
CA VAL A 69 -2.66 10.31 12.88
C VAL A 69 -2.60 8.80 13.10
N GLU A 70 -3.62 8.24 13.73
CA GLU A 70 -3.74 6.79 13.86
C GLU A 70 -3.88 6.11 12.49
N PRO A 71 -3.34 4.91 12.27
CA PRO A 71 -3.43 4.20 10.98
C PRO A 71 -4.86 4.08 10.45
N THR A 72 -5.86 3.93 11.33
CA THR A 72 -7.29 3.83 10.96
C THR A 72 -7.92 5.16 10.57
N GLN A 73 -7.21 6.27 10.76
CA GLN A 73 -7.61 7.64 10.43
C GLN A 73 -6.89 8.16 9.18
N ALA A 74 -5.85 7.47 8.71
CA ALA A 74 -5.18 7.79 7.45
C ALA A 74 -6.14 7.64 6.26
N PHE A 75 -6.03 8.49 5.24
CA PHE A 75 -6.96 8.50 4.13
C PHE A 75 -7.09 7.15 3.40
N PRO A 76 -6.05 6.29 3.25
CA PRO A 76 -6.22 4.98 2.64
C PRO A 76 -7.17 4.07 3.43
N ALA A 77 -7.05 4.07 4.77
CA ALA A 77 -7.95 3.29 5.63
C ALA A 77 -9.40 3.82 5.58
N LEU A 78 -9.57 5.15 5.50
CA LEU A 78 -10.89 5.76 5.35
C LEU A 78 -11.53 5.45 3.99
N VAL A 79 -10.74 5.37 2.93
CA VAL A 79 -11.19 4.88 1.62
C VAL A 79 -11.59 3.40 1.72
N GLY A 80 -10.84 2.58 2.43
CA GLY A 80 -11.21 1.19 2.70
C GLY A 80 -12.58 1.06 3.36
N LYS A 81 -12.88 1.88 4.38
CA LYS A 81 -14.21 1.92 5.01
C LYS A 81 -15.33 2.30 4.03
N LYS A 82 -15.06 3.18 3.06
CA LYS A 82 -16.03 3.52 2.01
C LYS A 82 -16.27 2.35 1.05
N ILE A 83 -15.22 1.66 0.66
CA ILE A 83 -15.29 0.44 -0.17
C ILE A 83 -16.14 -0.63 0.51
N ASP A 84 -15.88 -0.88 1.80
CA ASP A 84 -16.65 -1.85 2.60
C ASP A 84 -18.12 -1.45 2.74
N SER A 85 -18.40 -0.14 2.91
CA SER A 85 -19.77 0.36 3.08
C SER A 85 -20.67 0.18 1.86
N VAL A 86 -20.07 0.06 0.67
CA VAL A 86 -20.79 -0.21 -0.59
C VAL A 86 -20.64 -1.65 -1.07
N GLY A 87 -20.04 -2.52 -0.26
CA GLY A 87 -19.96 -3.96 -0.51
C GLY A 87 -18.97 -4.37 -1.61
N LEU A 88 -18.01 -3.51 -1.98
CA LEU A 88 -16.98 -3.84 -2.96
C LEU A 88 -15.90 -4.74 -2.34
N GLY A 89 -15.57 -5.84 -3.03
CA GLY A 89 -14.64 -6.86 -2.56
C GLY A 89 -13.16 -6.51 -2.74
N TYR A 90 -12.68 -5.42 -2.12
CA TYR A 90 -11.27 -5.02 -2.20
C TYR A 90 -10.57 -5.07 -0.84
N THR A 91 -9.29 -5.40 -0.86
CA THR A 91 -8.36 -5.23 0.26
C THR A 91 -7.54 -3.97 0.00
N VAL A 92 -7.51 -3.06 0.97
CA VAL A 92 -6.70 -1.84 0.89
C VAL A 92 -5.36 -2.07 1.57
N VAL A 93 -4.27 -1.79 0.86
CA VAL A 93 -2.89 -1.86 1.36
C VAL A 93 -2.31 -0.45 1.38
N ASN A 94 -1.89 0.00 2.55
CA ASN A 94 -1.16 1.26 2.72
C ASN A 94 0.34 0.97 2.69
N ALA A 95 1.02 1.45 1.66
CA ALA A 95 2.47 1.35 1.47
C ALA A 95 3.14 2.75 1.47
N GLY A 96 2.58 3.70 2.22
CA GLY A 96 3.18 5.01 2.46
C GLY A 96 4.45 4.92 3.31
N LEU A 97 5.44 5.75 3.01
CA LEU A 97 6.69 5.88 3.76
C LEU A 97 7.03 7.35 3.97
N SER A 98 6.95 7.81 5.22
CA SER A 98 7.19 9.22 5.55
C SER A 98 8.56 9.70 5.09
N GLY A 99 8.59 10.91 4.49
CA GLY A 99 9.82 11.52 3.97
C GLY A 99 10.26 11.01 2.60
N GLU A 100 9.56 10.04 2.02
CA GLU A 100 9.95 9.43 0.74
C GLU A 100 9.87 10.43 -0.42
N THR A 101 10.95 10.47 -1.23
CA THR A 101 11.01 11.16 -2.51
C THR A 101 10.66 10.21 -3.65
N THR A 102 10.50 10.75 -4.86
CA THR A 102 10.30 9.91 -6.06
C THR A 102 11.48 8.97 -6.33
N ALA A 103 12.71 9.37 -5.99
CA ALA A 103 13.89 8.52 -6.11
C ALA A 103 13.84 7.33 -5.10
N GLY A 104 13.44 7.59 -3.86
CA GLY A 104 13.21 6.55 -2.86
C GLY A 104 12.14 5.57 -3.31
N GLY A 105 10.99 6.09 -3.75
CA GLY A 105 9.89 5.27 -4.28
C GLY A 105 10.31 4.41 -5.46
N LYS A 106 11.04 4.97 -6.43
CA LYS A 106 11.59 4.21 -7.55
C LYS A 106 12.45 3.02 -7.08
N SER A 107 13.26 3.22 -6.06
CA SER A 107 14.13 2.16 -5.54
C SER A 107 13.34 1.06 -4.82
N ARG A 108 12.23 1.41 -4.16
CA ARG A 108 11.43 0.52 -3.31
C ARG A 108 10.32 -0.23 -4.05
N ILE A 109 9.82 0.31 -5.18
CA ILE A 109 8.61 -0.21 -5.84
C ILE A 109 8.71 -1.71 -6.20
N GLY A 110 9.89 -2.16 -6.64
CA GLY A 110 10.11 -3.55 -7.00
C GLY A 110 9.90 -4.53 -5.85
N TRP A 111 10.22 -4.10 -4.63
CA TRP A 111 10.02 -4.86 -3.41
C TRP A 111 8.57 -4.82 -2.92
N VAL A 112 7.88 -3.70 -3.06
CA VAL A 112 6.47 -3.54 -2.65
C VAL A 112 5.55 -4.36 -3.53
N LEU A 113 5.75 -4.34 -4.84
CA LEU A 113 4.98 -5.12 -5.81
C LEU A 113 5.49 -6.57 -5.94
N ARG A 114 5.41 -7.34 -4.85
CA ARG A 114 5.70 -8.78 -4.88
C ARG A 114 4.57 -9.62 -5.46
N LYS A 115 3.35 -9.10 -5.37
CA LYS A 115 2.14 -9.69 -5.97
C LYS A 115 1.48 -8.64 -6.86
N PRO A 116 0.81 -9.06 -7.94
CA PRO A 116 0.00 -8.14 -8.73
C PRO A 116 -1.08 -7.47 -7.88
N VAL A 117 -1.46 -6.25 -8.29
CA VAL A 117 -2.54 -5.47 -7.68
C VAL A 117 -3.55 -5.08 -8.76
N ASP A 118 -4.77 -4.77 -8.37
CA ASP A 118 -5.85 -4.40 -9.30
C ASP A 118 -5.92 -2.88 -9.48
N VAL A 119 -5.65 -2.13 -8.42
CA VAL A 119 -5.58 -0.66 -8.44
C VAL A 119 -4.31 -0.22 -7.72
N PHE A 120 -3.56 0.68 -8.35
CA PHE A 120 -2.34 1.28 -7.81
C PHE A 120 -2.49 2.79 -7.74
N VAL A 121 -2.51 3.35 -6.53
CA VAL A 121 -2.60 4.79 -6.31
C VAL A 121 -1.20 5.32 -5.99
N LEU A 122 -0.64 6.13 -6.88
CA LEU A 122 0.69 6.72 -6.77
C LEU A 122 0.61 8.14 -6.21
N GLU A 123 1.13 8.35 -5.02
CA GLU A 123 1.22 9.65 -4.33
C GLU A 123 2.68 9.91 -3.96
N LEU A 124 3.46 10.50 -4.81
CA LEU A 124 4.85 10.90 -4.56
C LEU A 124 5.19 12.20 -5.29
N GLY A 125 6.28 12.83 -4.87
CA GLY A 125 6.83 14.05 -5.45
C GLY A 125 6.66 15.28 -4.58
N GLY A 126 5.77 15.27 -3.58
CA GLY A 126 5.64 16.38 -2.64
C GLY A 126 6.96 16.72 -1.96
N ASN A 127 7.70 15.72 -1.49
CA ASN A 127 9.02 15.90 -0.88
C ASN A 127 10.09 16.38 -1.87
N ASP A 128 9.99 15.98 -3.14
CA ASP A 128 10.87 16.48 -4.21
C ASP A 128 10.64 17.98 -4.42
N GLY A 129 9.37 18.38 -4.55
CA GLY A 129 8.98 19.76 -4.73
C GLY A 129 9.37 20.65 -3.55
N LEU A 130 9.09 20.24 -2.31
CA LEU A 130 9.45 20.98 -1.10
C LEU A 130 10.97 21.15 -0.92
N ARG A 131 11.77 20.23 -1.46
CA ARG A 131 13.24 20.28 -1.44
C ARG A 131 13.83 20.97 -2.67
N GLY A 132 13.02 21.45 -3.60
CA GLY A 132 13.47 22.10 -4.82
C GLY A 132 14.27 21.19 -5.75
N LEU A 133 13.98 19.87 -5.74
CA LEU A 133 14.71 18.94 -6.60
C LEU A 133 14.37 19.16 -8.08
N PRO A 134 15.28 18.80 -9.02
CA PRO A 134 15.02 18.94 -10.44
C PRO A 134 13.75 18.20 -10.89
N LEU A 135 12.81 18.92 -11.50
CA LEU A 135 11.53 18.34 -11.94
C LEU A 135 11.68 17.28 -13.04
N SER A 136 12.75 17.36 -13.82
CA SER A 136 13.12 16.31 -14.78
C SER A 136 13.39 14.97 -14.10
N ALA A 137 14.09 14.98 -12.95
CA ALA A 137 14.36 13.78 -12.15
C ALA A 137 13.06 13.24 -11.51
N THR A 138 12.23 14.13 -10.95
CA THR A 138 10.91 13.77 -10.41
C THR A 138 10.05 13.06 -11.46
N ARG A 139 9.97 13.65 -12.67
CA ARG A 139 9.25 13.08 -13.81
C ARG A 139 9.77 11.71 -14.22
N GLN A 140 11.09 11.55 -14.33
CA GLN A 140 11.73 10.28 -14.72
C GLN A 140 11.47 9.19 -13.67
N ASN A 141 11.54 9.53 -12.38
CA ASN A 141 11.31 8.56 -11.31
C ASN A 141 9.85 8.13 -11.26
N LEU A 142 8.89 9.06 -11.36
CA LEU A 142 7.46 8.72 -11.43
C LEU A 142 7.15 7.85 -12.65
N GLN A 143 7.72 8.16 -13.83
CA GLN A 143 7.57 7.33 -15.02
C GLN A 143 8.10 5.92 -14.78
N ALA A 144 9.29 5.78 -14.21
CA ALA A 144 9.89 4.47 -13.92
C ALA A 144 9.04 3.64 -12.92
N ILE A 145 8.39 4.29 -11.95
CA ILE A 145 7.44 3.62 -11.05
C ILE A 145 6.23 3.11 -11.86
N ILE A 146 5.63 3.95 -12.71
CA ILE A 146 4.50 3.60 -13.59
C ILE A 146 4.87 2.41 -14.48
N ASP A 147 6.05 2.44 -15.10
CA ASP A 147 6.52 1.36 -15.98
C ASP A 147 6.72 0.05 -15.20
N THR A 148 7.22 0.13 -13.96
CA THR A 148 7.36 -1.04 -13.08
C THR A 148 6.01 -1.62 -12.69
N VAL A 149 5.01 -0.77 -12.39
CA VAL A 149 3.65 -1.22 -12.08
C VAL A 149 3.05 -1.94 -13.30
N ARG A 150 3.16 -1.37 -14.49
CA ARG A 150 2.67 -2.00 -15.73
C ARG A 150 3.32 -3.34 -16.02
N ALA A 151 4.62 -3.45 -15.78
CA ALA A 151 5.34 -4.70 -15.97
C ALA A 151 4.91 -5.80 -14.99
N LYS A 152 4.64 -5.43 -13.73
CA LYS A 152 4.31 -6.40 -12.66
C LYS A 152 2.81 -6.63 -12.46
N SER A 153 1.99 -5.67 -12.83
CA SER A 153 0.53 -5.70 -12.73
C SER A 153 -0.11 -5.13 -14.00
N PRO A 154 0.00 -5.83 -15.14
CA PRO A 154 -0.39 -5.28 -16.45
C PRO A 154 -1.86 -4.92 -16.56
N GLN A 155 -2.72 -5.49 -15.72
CA GLN A 155 -4.16 -5.20 -15.66
C GLN A 155 -4.53 -4.13 -14.62
N ALA A 156 -3.55 -3.62 -13.87
CA ALA A 156 -3.82 -2.64 -12.82
C ALA A 156 -4.31 -1.31 -13.38
N GLN A 157 -5.38 -0.78 -12.79
CA GLN A 157 -5.74 0.62 -12.95
C GLN A 157 -4.76 1.48 -12.16
N ILE A 158 -4.05 2.39 -12.84
CA ILE A 158 -3.10 3.28 -12.18
C ILE A 158 -3.73 4.65 -12.01
N VAL A 159 -3.78 5.11 -10.77
CA VAL A 159 -4.27 6.44 -10.37
C VAL A 159 -3.06 7.27 -9.93
N LEU A 160 -2.84 8.41 -10.55
CA LEU A 160 -1.79 9.36 -10.18
C LEU A 160 -2.40 10.48 -9.34
N ALA A 161 -1.91 10.67 -8.11
CA ALA A 161 -2.32 11.78 -7.27
C ALA A 161 -1.45 13.01 -7.55
N GLY A 162 -2.05 14.04 -8.14
CA GLY A 162 -1.40 15.31 -8.38
C GLY A 162 -1.11 16.05 -7.09
N MET A 163 0.03 16.73 -7.07
CA MET A 163 0.52 17.52 -5.94
C MET A 163 0.75 18.98 -6.33
N GLN A 164 0.66 19.84 -5.33
CA GLN A 164 1.07 21.24 -5.43
C GLN A 164 2.02 21.56 -4.27
N ILE A 165 2.84 22.57 -4.47
CA ILE A 165 3.80 23.06 -3.46
C ILE A 165 3.53 24.54 -3.17
N PRO A 166 3.96 25.05 -2.01
CA PRO A 166 3.77 26.44 -1.65
C PRO A 166 4.34 27.41 -2.68
N PRO A 167 3.70 28.57 -2.91
CA PRO A 167 4.11 29.53 -3.95
C PRO A 167 5.48 30.19 -3.70
N ASN A 168 6.00 30.14 -2.49
CA ASN A 168 7.31 30.66 -2.12
C ASN A 168 8.50 29.92 -2.77
N MET A 169 8.24 28.79 -3.44
CA MET A 169 9.25 28.05 -4.22
C MET A 169 9.53 28.67 -5.61
N GLY A 170 8.90 29.80 -5.93
CA GLY A 170 9.00 30.49 -7.20
C GLY A 170 7.93 30.09 -8.21
N THR A 171 7.38 31.08 -8.92
CA THR A 171 6.20 30.91 -9.79
C THR A 171 6.43 29.91 -10.92
N ALA A 172 7.61 29.97 -11.56
CA ALA A 172 7.94 29.07 -12.68
C ALA A 172 8.02 27.61 -12.20
N TYR A 173 8.74 27.36 -11.09
CA TYR A 173 8.90 26.02 -10.55
C TYR A 173 7.56 25.42 -10.05
N THR A 174 6.75 26.21 -9.33
CA THR A 174 5.44 25.75 -8.83
C THR A 174 4.45 25.45 -9.96
N LYS A 175 4.46 26.25 -11.02
CA LYS A 175 3.66 26.00 -12.22
C LYS A 175 4.09 24.72 -12.90
N GLU A 176 5.38 24.56 -13.19
CA GLU A 176 5.92 23.37 -13.84
C GLU A 176 5.67 22.10 -13.00
N PHE A 177 5.86 22.20 -11.66
CA PHE A 177 5.58 21.10 -10.72
C PHE A 177 4.12 20.62 -10.82
N ARG A 178 3.15 21.52 -10.83
CA ARG A 178 1.74 21.18 -10.98
C ARG A 178 1.43 20.56 -12.33
N GLU A 179 1.98 21.12 -13.41
CA GLU A 179 1.75 20.64 -14.77
C GLU A 179 2.38 19.26 -15.03
N LEU A 180 3.45 18.92 -14.31
CA LEU A 180 4.14 17.64 -14.42
C LEU A 180 3.18 16.45 -14.27
N TYR A 181 2.30 16.49 -13.27
CA TYR A 181 1.35 15.38 -13.01
C TYR A 181 0.32 15.23 -14.12
N LYS A 182 -0.22 16.36 -14.60
CA LYS A 182 -1.16 16.34 -15.73
C LYS A 182 -0.50 15.76 -16.97
N GLN A 183 0.68 16.25 -17.34
CA GLN A 183 1.42 15.77 -18.50
C GLN A 183 1.78 14.28 -18.39
N LEU A 184 2.13 13.82 -17.19
CA LEU A 184 2.46 12.42 -16.95
C LEU A 184 1.23 11.52 -17.04
N ALA A 185 0.09 11.98 -16.50
CA ALA A 185 -1.18 11.28 -16.59
C ALA A 185 -1.66 11.18 -18.05
N ASP A 186 -1.64 12.29 -18.79
CA ASP A 186 -2.05 12.34 -20.20
C ASP A 186 -1.18 11.40 -21.05
N LYS A 187 0.17 11.49 -20.93
CA LYS A 187 1.13 10.65 -21.63
C LYS A 187 0.87 9.16 -21.39
N ASN A 188 0.54 8.80 -20.16
CA ASN A 188 0.39 7.41 -19.75
C ASN A 188 -1.08 6.95 -19.72
N LYS A 189 -2.04 7.80 -20.08
CA LYS A 189 -3.48 7.52 -20.02
C LYS A 189 -3.91 7.02 -18.63
N LEU A 190 -3.44 7.71 -17.59
CA LEU A 190 -3.75 7.37 -16.20
C LEU A 190 -4.98 8.12 -15.72
N VAL A 191 -5.65 7.55 -14.74
CA VAL A 191 -6.63 8.28 -13.94
C VAL A 191 -5.87 9.30 -13.09
N LEU A 192 -6.29 10.57 -13.11
CA LEU A 192 -5.64 11.65 -12.36
C LEU A 192 -6.54 12.15 -11.24
N ILE A 193 -6.02 12.21 -10.02
CA ILE A 193 -6.53 13.08 -8.98
C ILE A 193 -5.84 14.44 -9.19
N PRO A 194 -6.53 15.50 -9.60
CA PRO A 194 -5.86 16.75 -10.00
C PRO A 194 -5.02 17.39 -8.90
N PHE A 195 -5.53 17.35 -7.66
CA PHE A 195 -4.80 17.76 -6.47
C PHE A 195 -5.28 16.93 -5.26
N LEU A 196 -4.38 16.16 -4.68
CA LEU A 196 -4.72 15.27 -3.55
C LEU A 196 -5.25 16.05 -2.34
N LEU A 197 -4.63 17.19 -2.02
CA LEU A 197 -4.98 18.03 -0.88
C LEU A 197 -5.99 19.14 -1.22
N GLU A 198 -6.84 18.90 -2.22
CA GLU A 198 -7.92 19.85 -2.56
C GLU A 198 -8.80 20.12 -1.33
N ASN A 199 -9.05 21.40 -1.05
CA ASN A 199 -9.79 21.89 0.14
C ASN A 199 -9.14 21.54 1.50
N VAL A 200 -7.86 21.13 1.53
CA VAL A 200 -7.08 20.83 2.75
C VAL A 200 -5.76 21.59 2.77
N GLY A 201 -5.04 21.58 1.67
CA GLY A 201 -3.73 22.19 1.58
C GLY A 201 -3.74 23.69 1.92
N GLY A 202 -2.86 24.10 2.83
CA GLY A 202 -2.75 25.49 3.27
C GLY A 202 -3.87 25.99 4.20
N ILE A 203 -4.81 25.14 4.62
CA ILE A 203 -5.89 25.50 5.56
C ILE A 203 -5.49 25.09 6.97
N PRO A 204 -5.10 26.02 7.88
CA PRO A 204 -4.50 25.68 9.19
C PRO A 204 -5.36 24.73 10.03
N LYS A 205 -6.69 24.93 10.07
CA LYS A 205 -7.62 24.09 10.85
C LYS A 205 -7.75 22.64 10.34
N LEU A 206 -7.25 22.34 9.14
CA LEU A 206 -7.31 21.02 8.51
C LEU A 206 -5.95 20.31 8.49
N ASN A 207 -4.91 21.03 8.90
CA ASN A 207 -3.54 20.51 8.94
C ASN A 207 -3.03 20.46 10.39
N GLN A 208 -1.96 19.70 10.56
CA GLN A 208 -1.19 19.66 11.80
C GLN A 208 -0.41 20.99 11.98
N PRO A 209 0.20 21.23 13.15
CA PRO A 209 0.94 22.48 13.40
C PRO A 209 2.06 22.77 12.41
N ASP A 210 2.58 21.76 11.70
CA ASP A 210 3.58 21.91 10.65
C ASP A 210 3.05 22.55 9.35
N GLY A 211 1.71 22.66 9.21
CA GLY A 211 1.04 23.25 8.05
C GLY A 211 1.10 22.43 6.75
N ILE A 212 1.68 21.23 6.80
CA ILE A 212 1.93 20.36 5.64
C ILE A 212 1.06 19.11 5.68
N HIS A 213 0.97 18.46 6.84
CA HIS A 213 0.29 17.20 7.00
C HIS A 213 -1.15 17.40 7.47
N PRO A 214 -2.14 16.78 6.80
CA PRO A 214 -3.52 16.83 7.24
C PRO A 214 -3.68 16.28 8.67
N ASN A 215 -4.53 16.90 9.46
CA ASN A 215 -5.02 16.32 10.71
C ASN A 215 -6.16 15.31 10.41
N VAL A 216 -6.76 14.74 11.44
CA VAL A 216 -7.85 13.75 11.31
C VAL A 216 -8.99 14.24 10.42
N THR A 217 -9.38 15.52 10.54
CA THR A 217 -10.43 16.12 9.70
C THR A 217 -9.96 16.29 8.26
N GLY A 218 -8.71 16.74 8.06
CA GLY A 218 -8.08 16.83 6.75
C GLY A 218 -8.03 15.48 6.04
N HIS A 219 -7.62 14.42 6.73
CA HIS A 219 -7.61 13.05 6.16
C HIS A 219 -9.00 12.57 5.71
N ARG A 220 -10.08 12.95 6.37
CA ARG A 220 -11.45 12.64 5.94
C ARG A 220 -11.80 13.32 4.62
N ILE A 221 -11.37 14.57 4.44
CA ILE A 221 -11.59 15.32 3.21
C ILE A 221 -10.75 14.70 2.08
N VAL A 222 -9.46 14.43 2.33
CA VAL A 222 -8.59 13.73 1.36
C VAL A 222 -9.19 12.39 0.94
N ALA A 223 -9.71 11.60 1.89
CA ALA A 223 -10.37 10.34 1.56
C ALA A 223 -11.60 10.52 0.64
N ASN A 224 -12.35 11.62 0.81
CA ASN A 224 -13.47 11.94 -0.09
C ASN A 224 -12.98 12.32 -1.49
N THR A 225 -11.95 13.17 -1.59
CA THR A 225 -11.31 13.53 -2.86
C THR A 225 -10.85 12.31 -3.63
N VAL A 226 -10.14 11.40 -2.95
CA VAL A 226 -9.68 10.13 -3.55
C VAL A 226 -10.87 9.27 -3.96
N TRP A 227 -11.86 9.10 -3.09
CA TRP A 227 -13.04 8.27 -3.34
C TRP A 227 -13.81 8.68 -4.58
N GLN A 228 -14.06 9.98 -4.77
CA GLN A 228 -14.75 10.50 -5.95
C GLN A 228 -14.09 10.09 -7.27
N VAL A 229 -12.76 9.93 -7.25
CA VAL A 229 -11.99 9.58 -8.46
C VAL A 229 -11.89 8.07 -8.65
N ILE A 230 -11.72 7.30 -7.57
CA ILE A 230 -11.49 5.85 -7.71
C ILE A 230 -12.78 5.04 -7.78
N GLN A 231 -13.87 5.48 -7.14
CA GLN A 231 -15.13 4.73 -7.13
C GLN A 231 -15.62 4.31 -8.51
N PRO A 232 -15.58 5.15 -9.56
CA PRO A 232 -16.04 4.77 -10.89
C PRO A 232 -15.21 3.70 -11.60
N ILE A 233 -14.02 3.39 -11.09
CA ILE A 233 -13.10 2.42 -11.69
C ILE A 233 -12.95 1.12 -10.86
N LEU A 234 -13.67 1.01 -9.74
CA LEU A 234 -13.72 -0.20 -8.90
C LEU A 234 -14.85 -1.11 -9.34
#